data_1dcd66b9ea52e297261d9d559cadec83
#
_entry.id   1dcd66b9ea52e297261d9d559cadec83
#
_cell.length_a   1.000
_cell.length_b   1.000
_cell.length_c   1.000
_cell.angle_alpha   90.00
_cell.angle_beta   90.00
_cell.angle_gamma   90.00
#
_symmetry.space_group_name_H-M   'P 1'
#
loop_
_entity.id
_entity.type
_entity.pdbx_description
1 polymer ?
#
loop_
_entity_poly.entity_id
_entity_poly.type
_entity_poly.pdbx_seq_one_letter_code
_entity_poly.pdbx_strand_id
1 'polypeptide(L)'
;MSEKVNLYFTDYNCVKLLKITAMIIGVPKEIKNNENRVALTPAGVMELTRRGHEVYVQSTAGVNSGFPDEEYVAQGAKILPTIEDVYAIAEMIVKVKEPIAPEYKLIRKGQIVFTYFHFASEKDLTEAMLKS
;
A
#
# COMPACT_ATOMS: atom_id res chain seq x y z
N MET A 1 -29.35 -36.20 -14.98
CA MET A 1 -28.94 -35.38 -16.14
C MET A 1 -28.82 -33.88 -15.80
N SER A 2 -28.73 -33.53 -14.52
CA SER A 2 -28.74 -32.11 -14.11
C SER A 2 -27.45 -31.64 -13.38
N GLU A 3 -26.49 -32.50 -13.11
CA GLU A 3 -25.31 -32.12 -12.32
C GLU A 3 -24.11 -31.60 -13.12
N LYS A 4 -24.09 -31.84 -14.45
CA LYS A 4 -22.92 -31.40 -15.25
C LYS A 4 -22.99 -29.95 -15.72
N VAL A 5 -24.14 -29.29 -15.68
CA VAL A 5 -24.28 -27.89 -16.15
C VAL A 5 -23.87 -26.89 -15.07
N ASN A 6 -23.99 -27.25 -13.80
CA ASN A 6 -23.61 -26.34 -12.68
C ASN A 6 -22.09 -26.26 -12.42
N LEU A 7 -21.33 -27.30 -12.78
CA LEU A 7 -19.86 -27.27 -12.57
C LEU A 7 -19.15 -26.26 -13.47
N TYR A 8 -19.63 -26.08 -14.69
CA TYR A 8 -18.99 -25.10 -15.61
C TYR A 8 -19.26 -23.65 -15.25
N PHE A 9 -20.37 -23.36 -14.60
CA PHE A 9 -20.69 -21.98 -14.19
C PHE A 9 -19.98 -21.56 -12.90
N THR A 10 -19.76 -22.49 -11.99
CA THR A 10 -18.99 -22.27 -10.75
C THR A 10 -17.50 -22.13 -11.04
N ASP A 11 -16.95 -22.92 -11.96
CA ASP A 11 -15.53 -22.86 -12.30
C ASP A 11 -15.14 -21.54 -12.99
N TYR A 12 -16.01 -21.02 -13.88
CA TYR A 12 -15.72 -19.76 -14.59
C TYR A 12 -15.71 -18.55 -13.66
N ASN A 13 -16.60 -18.50 -12.67
CA ASN A 13 -16.64 -17.45 -11.67
C ASN A 13 -15.52 -17.62 -10.61
N CYS A 14 -15.19 -18.83 -10.23
CA CYS A 14 -14.10 -19.12 -9.30
C CYS A 14 -12.74 -18.75 -9.91
N VAL A 15 -12.48 -19.08 -11.15
CA VAL A 15 -11.25 -18.73 -11.87
C VAL A 15 -11.12 -17.21 -12.09
N LYS A 16 -12.25 -16.51 -12.24
CA LYS A 16 -12.24 -15.05 -12.40
C LYS A 16 -12.04 -14.32 -11.05
N LEU A 17 -12.55 -14.89 -9.94
CA LEU A 17 -12.26 -14.38 -8.59
C LEU A 17 -10.81 -14.66 -8.14
N LEU A 18 -10.23 -15.78 -8.56
CA LEU A 18 -8.85 -16.14 -8.23
C LEU A 18 -7.79 -15.27 -8.97
N LYS A 19 -8.21 -14.43 -9.92
CA LYS A 19 -7.32 -13.48 -10.61
C LYS A 19 -7.25 -12.09 -9.94
N ILE A 20 -7.95 -11.86 -8.86
CA ILE A 20 -7.67 -10.73 -7.97
C ILE A 20 -6.50 -11.18 -7.09
N THR A 21 -5.29 -10.98 -7.57
CA THR A 21 -4.10 -11.26 -6.77
C THR A 21 -4.14 -10.37 -5.53
N ALA A 22 -4.26 -10.99 -4.36
CA ALA A 22 -4.04 -10.29 -3.10
C ALA A 22 -2.68 -9.59 -3.17
N MET A 23 -2.60 -8.37 -2.69
CA MET A 23 -1.39 -7.55 -2.71
C MET A 23 -1.06 -7.10 -1.30
N ILE A 24 0.21 -7.05 -0.97
CA ILE A 24 0.70 -6.47 0.29
C ILE A 24 0.93 -4.97 0.06
N ILE A 25 0.13 -4.14 0.73
CA ILE A 25 0.14 -2.69 0.60
C ILE A 25 0.77 -2.08 1.86
N GLY A 26 1.78 -1.24 1.68
CA GLY A 26 2.46 -0.53 2.75
C GLY A 26 2.14 0.96 2.75
N VAL A 27 1.84 1.49 3.91
CA VAL A 27 1.58 2.92 4.14
C VAL A 27 2.60 3.45 5.15
N PRO A 28 3.73 3.98 4.68
CA PRO A 28 4.71 4.59 5.57
C PRO A 28 4.21 5.94 6.10
N LYS A 29 4.77 6.37 7.21
CA LYS A 29 4.60 7.73 7.70
C LYS A 29 5.32 8.70 6.77
N GLU A 30 4.67 9.82 6.47
CA GLU A 30 5.29 10.89 5.69
C GLU A 30 6.42 11.54 6.49
N ILE A 31 7.58 11.69 5.85
CA ILE A 31 8.78 12.27 6.47
C ILE A 31 9.22 13.58 5.82
N LYS A 32 8.52 14.01 4.76
CA LYS A 32 8.74 15.31 4.14
C LYS A 32 8.32 16.42 5.11
N ASN A 33 9.12 17.48 5.18
CA ASN A 33 8.85 18.59 6.08
C ASN A 33 7.45 19.20 5.85
N ASN A 34 6.72 19.47 6.94
CA ASN A 34 5.34 19.98 6.94
C ASN A 34 4.29 19.06 6.27
N GLU A 35 4.59 17.79 6.01
CA GLU A 35 3.60 16.83 5.53
C GLU A 35 3.00 16.06 6.72
N ASN A 36 1.76 16.37 7.06
CA ASN A 36 1.03 15.77 8.17
C ASN A 36 -0.06 14.80 7.71
N ARG A 37 -0.30 14.71 6.39
CA ARG A 37 -1.30 13.80 5.84
C ARG A 37 -0.79 12.37 5.84
N VAL A 38 -1.74 11.44 5.88
CA VAL A 38 -1.50 10.02 5.64
C VAL A 38 -2.14 9.63 4.30
N ALA A 39 -1.50 8.74 3.57
CA ALA A 39 -1.94 8.39 2.22
C ALA A 39 -3.22 7.55 2.20
N LEU A 40 -3.51 6.83 3.28
CA LEU A 40 -4.67 5.96 3.37
C LEU A 40 -5.37 6.16 4.72
N THR A 41 -6.68 6.41 4.67
CA THR A 41 -7.52 6.50 5.88
C THR A 41 -7.93 5.11 6.37
N PRO A 42 -8.39 4.95 7.62
CA PRO A 42 -8.96 3.68 8.10
C PRO A 42 -10.09 3.16 7.21
N ALA A 43 -10.94 4.03 6.67
CA ALA A 43 -11.99 3.64 5.72
C ALA A 43 -11.42 3.07 4.41
N GLY A 44 -10.32 3.64 3.92
CA GLY A 44 -9.59 3.11 2.76
C GLY A 44 -8.97 1.74 3.03
N VAL A 45 -8.42 1.54 4.24
CA VAL A 45 -7.93 0.23 4.69
C VAL A 45 -9.05 -0.80 4.67
N MET A 46 -10.21 -0.48 5.22
CA MET A 46 -11.37 -1.37 5.22
C MET A 46 -11.73 -1.84 3.81
N GLU A 47 -11.74 -0.95 2.83
CA GLU A 47 -12.06 -1.32 1.44
C GLU A 47 -11.01 -2.25 0.82
N LEU A 48 -9.73 -2.05 1.11
CA LEU A 48 -8.66 -2.90 0.61
C LEU A 48 -8.67 -4.28 1.28
N THR A 49 -8.83 -4.34 2.60
CA THR A 49 -8.87 -5.60 3.35
C THR A 49 -10.10 -6.44 2.99
N ARG A 50 -11.26 -5.82 2.76
CA ARG A 50 -12.47 -6.50 2.27
C ARG A 50 -12.29 -7.12 0.88
N ARG A 51 -11.38 -6.60 0.07
CA ARG A 51 -11.02 -7.12 -1.25
C ARG A 51 -9.91 -8.17 -1.20
N GLY A 52 -9.45 -8.52 0.00
CA GLY A 52 -8.45 -9.57 0.22
C GLY A 52 -7.00 -9.08 0.19
N HIS A 53 -6.75 -7.77 0.14
CA HIS A 53 -5.40 -7.22 0.27
C HIS A 53 -4.96 -7.20 1.74
N GLU A 54 -3.66 -7.35 1.97
CA GLU A 54 -3.05 -7.10 3.27
C GLU A 54 -2.54 -5.66 3.34
N VAL A 55 -2.88 -4.94 4.40
CA VAL A 55 -2.46 -3.55 4.59
C VAL A 55 -1.59 -3.43 5.82
N TYR A 56 -0.41 -2.87 5.65
CA TYR A 56 0.56 -2.58 6.71
C TYR A 56 0.74 -1.07 6.81
N VAL A 57 0.56 -0.53 8.00
CA VAL A 57 0.68 0.91 8.27
C VAL A 57 1.82 1.12 9.25
N GLN A 58 2.70 2.07 8.97
CA GLN A 58 3.73 2.44 9.94
C GLN A 58 3.08 3.05 11.19
N SER A 59 3.57 2.67 12.36
CA SER A 59 3.10 3.24 13.63
C SER A 59 3.11 4.76 13.60
N THR A 60 2.04 5.36 14.09
CA THR A 60 1.80 6.80 14.14
C THR A 60 1.67 7.51 12.78
N ALA A 61 1.57 6.77 11.67
CA ALA A 61 1.48 7.39 10.34
C ALA A 61 0.25 8.30 10.18
N GLY A 62 -0.89 7.93 10.78
CA GLY A 62 -2.14 8.66 10.70
C GLY A 62 -2.38 9.70 11.79
N VAL A 63 -1.58 9.72 12.85
CA VAL A 63 -1.84 10.52 14.07
C VAL A 63 -2.02 12.01 13.77
N ASN A 64 -1.17 12.58 12.93
CA ASN A 64 -1.27 14.01 12.55
C ASN A 64 -2.48 14.33 11.67
N SER A 65 -3.13 13.30 11.11
CA SER A 65 -4.39 13.40 10.36
C SER A 65 -5.60 13.04 11.21
N GLY A 66 -5.42 12.77 12.51
CA GLY A 66 -6.49 12.43 13.46
C GLY A 66 -6.84 10.93 13.49
N PHE A 67 -6.02 10.05 12.90
CA PHE A 67 -6.23 8.60 12.87
C PHE A 67 -5.16 7.89 13.70
N PRO A 68 -5.46 7.46 14.94
CA PRO A 68 -4.55 6.65 15.75
C PRO A 68 -4.43 5.22 15.19
N ASP A 69 -3.36 4.52 15.60
CA ASP A 69 -3.04 3.18 15.09
C ASP A 69 -4.19 2.17 15.32
N GLU A 70 -4.92 2.31 16.41
CA GLU A 70 -6.04 1.45 16.78
C GLU A 70 -7.19 1.48 15.76
N GLU A 71 -7.42 2.63 15.12
CA GLU A 71 -8.45 2.75 14.08
C GLU A 71 -8.06 1.96 12.83
N TYR A 72 -6.79 1.94 12.48
CA TYR A 72 -6.27 1.11 11.38
C TYR A 72 -6.38 -0.38 11.68
N VAL A 73 -6.01 -0.78 12.90
CA VAL A 73 -6.13 -2.18 13.36
C VAL A 73 -7.59 -2.64 13.34
N ALA A 74 -8.51 -1.79 13.77
CA ALA A 74 -9.95 -2.09 13.75
C ALA A 74 -10.49 -2.36 12.32
N GLN A 75 -9.83 -1.82 11.29
CA GLN A 75 -10.17 -2.05 9.89
C GLN A 75 -9.33 -3.17 9.22
N GLY A 76 -8.53 -3.89 10.02
CA GLY A 76 -7.78 -5.06 9.57
C GLY A 76 -6.35 -4.76 9.09
N ALA A 77 -5.84 -3.55 9.30
CA ALA A 77 -4.41 -3.28 9.06
C ALA A 77 -3.53 -3.88 10.17
N LYS A 78 -2.29 -4.13 9.80
CA LYS A 78 -1.21 -4.49 10.73
C LYS A 78 -0.28 -3.29 10.90
N ILE A 79 0.15 -3.02 12.13
CA ILE A 79 1.06 -1.91 12.43
C ILE A 79 2.49 -2.40 12.44
N LEU A 80 3.38 -1.68 11.78
CA LEU A 80 4.82 -1.92 11.77
C LEU A 80 5.57 -0.73 12.40
N PRO A 81 6.64 -0.99 13.16
CA PRO A 81 7.29 0.06 13.95
C PRO A 81 8.08 1.05 13.08
N THR A 82 8.70 0.60 11.97
CA THR A 82 9.63 1.43 11.20
C THR A 82 9.23 1.54 9.72
N ILE A 83 9.75 2.57 9.06
CA ILE A 83 9.57 2.75 7.62
C ILE A 83 10.26 1.62 6.83
N GLU A 84 11.41 1.17 7.32
CA GLU A 84 12.17 0.06 6.74
C GLU A 84 11.35 -1.23 6.71
N ASP A 85 10.64 -1.53 7.80
CA ASP A 85 9.77 -2.72 7.87
C ASP A 85 8.64 -2.64 6.85
N VAL A 86 8.02 -1.46 6.70
CA VAL A 86 6.94 -1.25 5.73
C VAL A 86 7.45 -1.45 4.30
N TYR A 87 8.58 -0.84 3.95
CA TYR A 87 9.16 -1.00 2.61
C TYR A 87 9.62 -2.43 2.35
N ALA A 88 10.14 -3.13 3.37
CA ALA A 88 10.65 -4.48 3.23
C ALA A 88 9.55 -5.49 2.87
N ILE A 89 8.34 -5.35 3.42
CA ILE A 89 7.26 -6.32 3.20
C ILE A 89 6.34 -5.96 2.03
N ALA A 90 6.12 -4.67 1.76
CA ALA A 90 5.12 -4.22 0.81
C ALA A 90 5.49 -4.53 -0.65
N GLU A 91 4.51 -4.96 -1.43
CA GLU A 91 4.57 -5.04 -2.89
C GLU A 91 4.21 -3.68 -3.51
N MET A 92 3.31 -2.93 -2.85
CA MET A 92 2.94 -1.56 -3.21
C MET A 92 3.13 -0.64 -2.00
N ILE A 93 3.86 0.45 -2.20
CA ILE A 93 3.95 1.57 -1.26
C ILE A 93 2.98 2.66 -1.69
N VAL A 94 2.15 3.13 -0.76
CA VAL A 94 1.19 4.22 -0.98
C VAL A 94 1.59 5.41 -0.12
N LYS A 95 1.88 6.54 -0.77
CA LYS A 95 2.32 7.79 -0.13
C LYS A 95 1.54 8.99 -0.65
N VAL A 96 1.51 10.07 0.12
CA VAL A 96 1.02 11.37 -0.32
C VAL A 96 2.08 12.08 -1.16
N LYS A 97 3.29 12.20 -0.61
CA LYS A 97 4.41 12.89 -1.26
C LYS A 97 5.41 11.92 -1.85
N GLU A 98 6.17 12.42 -2.82
CA GLU A 98 7.29 11.70 -3.41
C GLU A 98 8.27 11.20 -2.35
N PRO A 99 8.92 10.04 -2.58
CA PRO A 99 10.03 9.62 -1.74
C PRO A 99 11.13 10.65 -1.72
N ILE A 100 11.79 10.81 -0.57
CA ILE A 100 12.96 11.68 -0.41
C ILE A 100 14.21 10.85 -0.13
N ALA A 101 15.38 11.47 -0.12
CA ALA A 101 16.68 10.79 -0.11
C ALA A 101 16.82 9.61 0.90
N PRO A 102 16.33 9.68 2.15
CA PRO A 102 16.41 8.55 3.06
C PRO A 102 15.61 7.31 2.60
N GLU A 103 14.57 7.50 1.77
CA GLU A 103 13.68 6.44 1.29
C GLU A 103 14.19 5.75 0.02
N TYR A 104 15.04 6.41 -0.79
CA TYR A 104 15.46 5.87 -2.09
C TYR A 104 16.06 4.47 -1.98
N LYS A 105 16.89 4.23 -0.97
CA LYS A 105 17.54 2.93 -0.72
C LYS A 105 16.57 1.83 -0.25
N LEU A 106 15.36 2.19 0.15
CA LEU A 106 14.35 1.24 0.63
C LEU A 106 13.51 0.69 -0.51
N ILE A 107 13.45 1.40 -1.65
CA ILE A 107 12.68 1.01 -2.82
C ILE A 107 13.38 -0.16 -3.50
N ARG A 108 12.60 -1.19 -3.84
CA ARG A 108 13.11 -2.44 -4.39
C ARG A 108 12.65 -2.63 -5.84
N LYS A 109 13.46 -3.30 -6.63
CA LYS A 109 13.09 -3.69 -7.99
C LYS A 109 11.76 -4.48 -8.01
N GLY A 110 10.84 -4.05 -8.86
CA GLY A 110 9.51 -4.65 -8.99
C GLY A 110 8.48 -4.16 -7.96
N GLN A 111 8.88 -3.32 -7.00
CA GLN A 111 7.96 -2.71 -6.06
C GLN A 111 7.19 -1.57 -6.74
N ILE A 112 5.88 -1.49 -6.51
CA ILE A 112 5.04 -0.40 -6.99
C ILE A 112 5.10 0.74 -5.99
N VAL A 113 5.31 1.97 -6.46
CA VAL A 113 5.20 3.18 -5.64
C VAL A 113 4.08 4.05 -6.18
N PHE A 114 3.01 4.17 -5.41
CA PHE A 114 1.83 4.96 -5.75
C PHE A 114 1.84 6.28 -4.96
N THR A 115 2.16 7.39 -5.63
CA THR A 115 2.31 8.71 -5.03
C THR A 115 2.27 9.82 -6.07
N TYR A 116 2.23 11.09 -5.61
CA TYR A 116 2.45 12.25 -6.45
C TYR A 116 3.95 12.54 -6.58
N PHE A 117 4.58 12.09 -7.65
CA PHE A 117 6.05 12.12 -7.81
C PHE A 117 6.64 13.52 -8.04
N HIS A 118 5.96 14.42 -8.77
CA HIS A 118 6.48 15.74 -9.13
C HIS A 118 7.85 15.69 -9.87
N PHE A 119 8.08 14.71 -10.72
CA PHE A 119 9.36 14.47 -11.41
C PHE A 119 9.95 15.69 -12.13
N ALA A 120 9.08 16.58 -12.65
CA ALA A 120 9.53 17.76 -13.39
C ALA A 120 10.38 18.73 -12.56
N SER A 121 10.17 18.76 -11.23
CA SER A 121 10.88 19.65 -10.30
C SER A 121 11.97 18.96 -9.48
N GLU A 122 12.05 17.61 -9.54
CA GLU A 122 12.86 16.80 -8.63
C GLU A 122 13.83 15.91 -9.42
N LYS A 123 14.97 16.46 -9.86
CA LYS A 123 15.96 15.74 -10.65
C LYS A 123 16.54 14.52 -9.92
N ASP A 124 16.94 14.70 -8.66
CA ASP A 124 17.54 13.63 -7.86
C ASP A 124 16.58 12.47 -7.63
N LEU A 125 15.29 12.77 -7.41
CA LEU A 125 14.24 11.78 -7.33
C LEU A 125 14.12 11.00 -8.64
N THR A 126 14.10 11.70 -9.77
CA THR A 126 13.99 11.09 -11.09
C THR A 126 15.16 10.12 -11.35
N GLU A 127 16.39 10.55 -11.05
CA GLU A 127 17.58 9.71 -11.18
C GLU A 127 17.54 8.50 -10.22
N ALA A 128 17.05 8.67 -9.00
CA ALA A 128 16.92 7.59 -8.04
C ALA A 128 15.90 6.54 -8.50
N MET A 129 14.75 6.98 -9.00
CA MET A 129 13.69 6.06 -9.51
C MET A 129 14.12 5.29 -10.75
N LEU A 130 14.95 5.88 -11.61
CA LEU A 130 15.50 5.19 -12.79
C LEU A 130 16.53 4.11 -12.44
N LYS A 131 17.11 4.17 -11.24
CA LYS A 131 18.15 3.22 -10.77
C LYS A 131 17.57 2.10 -9.88
N SER A 132 16.36 2.26 -9.35
CA SER A 132 15.65 1.27 -8.51
C SER A 132 14.83 0.26 -9.35
#